data_0da466595bc2cce2acddf9c0a2bdfcdf
#
_entry.id   0da466595bc2cce2acddf9c0a2bdfcdf
#
_cell.length_a   1.000
_cell.length_b   1.000
_cell.length_c   1.000
_cell.angle_alpha   90.00
_cell.angle_beta   90.00
_cell.angle_gamma   90.00
#
_symmetry.space_group_name_H-M   'P 1'
#
loop_
_entity.id
_entity.type
_entity.pdbx_description
1 polymer ?
#
loop_
_entity_poly.entity_id
_entity_poly.type
_entity_poly.pdbx_seq_one_letter_code
_entity_poly.pdbx_strand_id
1 'polypeptide(L)'
;NYYLAGTLLIPVLASLFILPLGMYFFRIGVPVSGLLGGLIGTFAGGYYMRSSIGRIDTDMLNLFFPVLAGLLILLAGKAKTERNVLLYSVGAGLSLFLFQWWYARVAFTLAYFMVLVFSLFVKKIRFRAILVGAFLFVLCVEPATFMSGSGSAEGFLKNYFVFEETASNTVIDDGTTPATFPNVFKTISEADTVHMDEVFRRILSNITLDWVGFLAFFGLAVFRWRVLLPLVPMLALGLLSFQSSNRFIMYLAPFIGIGLGWLLQLGVEGVFLLITKNIDHRDVEDKEVKRKRLKAKDSLWAKIIVWLSMDFYANGRAPKGTKNAKTNQQIAAKEG
;
A
#
# COMPACT_ATOMS: atom_id res chain seq x y z
N ASN A 1 9.83 13.74 33.26
CA ASN A 1 11.01 14.06 32.45
C ASN A 1 10.62 13.94 30.98
N TYR A 2 10.48 15.09 30.27
CA TYR A 2 10.04 15.17 28.87
C TYR A 2 10.96 14.40 27.93
N TYR A 3 12.24 14.37 28.21
CA TYR A 3 13.22 13.64 27.40
C TYR A 3 12.98 12.12 27.47
N LEU A 4 12.73 11.57 28.65
CA LEU A 4 12.44 10.16 28.83
C LEU A 4 11.12 9.76 28.12
N ALA A 5 10.09 10.60 28.25
CA ALA A 5 8.81 10.37 27.57
C ALA A 5 8.99 10.40 26.04
N GLY A 6 9.75 11.37 25.51
CA GLY A 6 10.04 11.46 24.08
C GLY A 6 10.77 10.22 23.56
N THR A 7 11.83 9.79 24.25
CA THR A 7 12.62 8.62 23.82
C THR A 7 11.84 7.31 23.81
N LEU A 8 10.94 7.08 24.78
CA LEU A 8 10.11 5.89 24.86
C LEU A 8 8.94 5.90 23.86
N LEU A 9 8.45 7.09 23.49
CA LEU A 9 7.33 7.23 22.56
C LEU A 9 7.73 6.94 21.11
N ILE A 10 8.99 7.15 20.74
CA ILE A 10 9.47 7.01 19.35
C ILE A 10 9.17 5.63 18.75
N PRO A 11 9.56 4.49 19.37
CA PRO A 11 9.29 3.17 18.80
C PRO A 11 7.79 2.88 18.67
N VAL A 12 6.99 3.39 19.61
CA VAL A 12 5.53 3.24 19.60
C VAL A 12 4.94 3.97 18.40
N LEU A 13 5.31 5.24 18.19
CA LEU A 13 4.85 6.02 17.04
C LEU A 13 5.34 5.43 15.72
N ALA A 14 6.58 4.96 15.68
CA ALA A 14 7.15 4.33 14.50
C ALA A 14 6.43 3.04 14.08
N SER A 15 5.96 2.25 15.05
CA SER A 15 5.20 1.02 14.77
C SER A 15 3.71 1.26 14.49
N LEU A 16 3.20 2.48 14.71
CA LEU A 16 1.77 2.78 14.60
C LEU A 16 1.19 2.50 13.21
N PHE A 17 2.00 2.59 12.14
CA PHE A 17 1.55 2.32 10.78
C PHE A 17 1.10 0.87 10.56
N ILE A 18 1.51 -0.08 11.42
CA ILE A 18 1.06 -1.49 11.36
C ILE A 18 -0.46 -1.57 11.46
N LEU A 19 -1.09 -0.69 12.26
CA LEU A 19 -2.54 -0.71 12.45
C LEU A 19 -3.30 -0.39 11.15
N PRO A 20 -3.11 0.77 10.48
CA PRO A 20 -3.80 1.05 9.23
C PRO A 20 -3.37 0.10 8.10
N LEU A 21 -2.13 -0.40 8.08
CA LEU A 21 -1.68 -1.39 7.10
C LEU A 21 -2.38 -2.74 7.31
N GLY A 22 -2.42 -3.23 8.56
CA GLY A 22 -3.14 -4.45 8.91
C GLY A 22 -4.63 -4.36 8.58
N MET A 23 -5.29 -3.24 8.92
CA MET A 23 -6.69 -3.00 8.55
C MET A 23 -6.89 -2.96 7.03
N TYR A 24 -5.96 -2.36 6.29
CA TYR A 24 -6.00 -2.31 4.84
C TYR A 24 -6.05 -3.72 4.24
N PHE A 25 -5.07 -4.56 4.63
CA PHE A 25 -4.94 -5.92 4.10
C PHE A 25 -6.00 -6.87 4.64
N PHE A 26 -6.49 -6.67 5.86
CA PHE A 26 -7.67 -7.35 6.38
C PHE A 26 -8.92 -7.06 5.53
N ARG A 27 -9.14 -5.79 5.15
CA ARG A 27 -10.27 -5.37 4.30
C ARG A 27 -10.21 -5.91 2.87
N ILE A 28 -9.05 -6.28 2.38
CA ILE A 28 -8.89 -6.91 1.05
C ILE A 28 -8.77 -8.44 1.11
N GLY A 29 -8.83 -9.03 2.29
CA GLY A 29 -8.87 -10.49 2.48
C GLY A 29 -7.50 -11.17 2.50
N VAL A 30 -6.41 -10.42 2.76
CA VAL A 30 -5.05 -10.96 2.88
C VAL A 30 -4.37 -10.44 4.16
N PRO A 31 -4.90 -10.79 5.36
CA PRO A 31 -4.44 -10.23 6.62
C PRO A 31 -2.98 -10.53 6.94
N VAL A 32 -2.48 -11.71 6.56
CA VAL A 32 -1.08 -12.10 6.79
C VAL A 32 -0.12 -11.17 6.06
N SER A 33 -0.49 -10.71 4.86
CA SER A 33 0.29 -9.70 4.11
C SER A 33 0.42 -8.38 4.88
N GLY A 34 -0.66 -7.92 5.49
CA GLY A 34 -0.64 -6.69 6.30
C GLY A 34 0.22 -6.82 7.55
N LEU A 35 0.13 -7.96 8.23
CA LEU A 35 0.92 -8.24 9.43
C LEU A 35 2.41 -8.31 9.10
N LEU A 36 2.83 -9.14 8.13
CA LEU A 36 4.23 -9.25 7.75
C LEU A 36 4.76 -7.96 7.11
N GLY A 37 3.94 -7.26 6.31
CA GLY A 37 4.30 -5.94 5.79
C GLY A 37 4.59 -4.93 6.89
N GLY A 38 3.77 -4.91 7.93
CA GLY A 38 3.97 -4.07 9.10
C GLY A 38 5.21 -4.43 9.90
N LEU A 39 5.40 -5.73 10.21
CA LEU A 39 6.55 -6.20 10.98
C LEU A 39 7.87 -5.95 10.22
N ILE A 40 7.98 -6.40 8.98
CA ILE A 40 9.19 -6.22 8.17
C ILE A 40 9.46 -4.73 7.95
N GLY A 41 8.42 -3.93 7.66
CA GLY A 41 8.56 -2.49 7.54
C GLY A 41 9.10 -1.82 8.80
N THR A 42 8.68 -2.25 9.98
CA THR A 42 9.14 -1.70 11.27
C THR A 42 10.58 -2.10 11.59
N PHE A 43 10.92 -3.36 11.35
CA PHE A 43 12.24 -3.91 11.70
C PHE A 43 13.28 -3.83 10.58
N ALA A 44 12.91 -3.33 9.38
CA ALA A 44 13.87 -3.07 8.31
C ALA A 44 14.99 -2.15 8.81
N GLY A 45 16.24 -2.53 8.59
CA GLY A 45 17.41 -1.88 9.17
C GLY A 45 17.44 -0.37 8.98
N GLY A 46 17.09 0.11 7.78
CA GLY A 46 17.03 1.54 7.47
C GLY A 46 16.01 2.33 8.30
N TYR A 47 14.84 1.75 8.57
CA TYR A 47 13.79 2.40 9.38
C TYR A 47 14.01 2.19 10.88
N TYR A 48 14.38 0.97 11.29
CA TYR A 48 14.66 0.64 12.69
C TYR A 48 15.75 1.53 13.30
N MET A 49 16.84 1.74 12.58
CA MET A 49 17.95 2.59 13.03
C MET A 49 17.53 4.05 13.22
N ARG A 50 16.51 4.52 12.52
CA ARG A 50 15.99 5.90 12.59
C ARG A 50 14.86 6.06 13.61
N SER A 51 14.22 4.97 14.00
CA SER A 51 13.09 4.93 14.94
C SER A 51 13.41 4.22 16.24
N SER A 52 14.69 3.96 16.51
CA SER A 52 15.16 3.33 17.74
C SER A 52 15.11 4.30 18.93
N ILE A 53 15.14 3.74 20.13
CA ILE A 53 15.14 4.50 21.39
C ILE A 53 16.31 5.48 21.41
N GLY A 54 16.03 6.73 21.74
CA GLY A 54 17.03 7.79 21.86
C GLY A 54 17.28 8.60 20.59
N ARG A 55 16.72 8.21 19.44
CA ARG A 55 16.83 8.96 18.20
C ARG A 55 15.51 9.70 17.91
N ILE A 56 15.45 10.99 18.29
CA ILE A 56 14.30 11.83 17.98
C ILE A 56 14.42 12.35 16.55
N ASP A 57 13.72 11.71 15.62
CA ASP A 57 13.69 12.08 14.20
C ASP A 57 12.25 12.18 13.70
N THR A 58 12.03 12.90 12.62
CA THR A 58 10.73 13.03 11.96
C THR A 58 10.30 11.76 11.24
N ASP A 59 11.18 10.78 11.05
CA ASP A 59 10.90 9.57 10.28
C ASP A 59 9.86 8.64 10.93
N MET A 60 9.60 8.75 12.25
CA MET A 60 8.70 7.87 13.01
C MET A 60 7.25 7.83 12.50
N LEU A 61 6.73 8.91 11.94
CA LEU A 61 5.35 8.96 11.40
C LEU A 61 5.29 8.99 9.87
N ASN A 62 6.43 8.92 9.19
CA ASN A 62 6.49 9.00 7.73
C ASN A 62 5.78 7.84 7.02
N LEU A 63 5.65 6.68 7.65
CA LEU A 63 4.88 5.55 7.13
C LEU A 63 3.40 5.61 7.55
N PHE A 64 3.11 6.15 8.74
CA PHE A 64 1.77 6.11 9.31
C PHE A 64 0.75 6.90 8.49
N PHE A 65 0.99 8.18 8.23
CA PHE A 65 0.04 9.04 7.54
C PHE A 65 -0.22 8.61 6.09
N PRO A 66 0.79 8.25 5.27
CA PRO A 66 0.56 7.73 3.93
C PRO A 66 -0.25 6.44 3.90
N VAL A 67 0.04 5.49 4.79
CA VAL A 67 -0.72 4.23 4.88
C VAL A 67 -2.15 4.50 5.33
N LEU A 68 -2.36 5.40 6.29
CA LEU A 68 -3.69 5.81 6.75
C LEU A 68 -4.48 6.48 5.61
N ALA A 69 -3.87 7.39 4.87
CA ALA A 69 -4.49 7.99 3.69
C ALA A 69 -4.87 6.93 2.65
N GLY A 70 -3.96 6.00 2.37
CA GLY A 70 -4.22 4.86 1.47
C GLY A 70 -5.40 4.00 1.94
N LEU A 71 -5.48 3.68 3.24
CA LEU A 71 -6.61 2.96 3.83
C LEU A 71 -7.93 3.73 3.63
N LEU A 72 -7.94 5.03 3.91
CA LEU A 72 -9.14 5.86 3.79
C LEU A 72 -9.60 5.98 2.33
N ILE A 73 -8.67 6.09 1.37
CA ILE A 73 -8.99 6.06 -0.07
C ILE A 73 -9.57 4.69 -0.46
N LEU A 74 -9.02 3.58 0.03
CA LEU A 74 -9.59 2.25 -0.18
C LEU A 74 -11.02 2.17 0.34
N LEU A 75 -11.27 2.68 1.56
CA LEU A 75 -12.60 2.69 2.18
C LEU A 75 -13.57 3.59 1.42
N ALA A 76 -13.12 4.74 0.92
CA ALA A 76 -13.91 5.60 0.04
C ALA A 76 -14.35 4.86 -1.22
N GLY A 77 -13.45 4.14 -1.87
CA GLY A 77 -13.75 3.32 -3.06
C GLY A 77 -14.65 2.11 -2.79
N LYS A 78 -14.75 1.64 -1.54
CA LYS A 78 -15.65 0.55 -1.11
C LYS A 78 -16.95 1.05 -0.47
N ALA A 79 -17.12 2.34 -0.29
CA ALA A 79 -18.27 2.92 0.39
C ALA A 79 -19.56 2.72 -0.42
N LYS A 80 -20.64 2.35 0.27
CA LYS A 80 -21.97 2.14 -0.33
C LYS A 80 -22.78 3.44 -0.41
N THR A 81 -22.49 4.42 0.42
CA THR A 81 -23.21 5.71 0.52
C THR A 81 -22.29 6.85 0.14
N GLU A 82 -22.85 7.88 -0.51
CA GLU A 82 -22.08 9.09 -0.87
C GLU A 82 -21.50 9.77 0.38
N ARG A 83 -22.25 9.82 1.49
CA ARG A 83 -21.77 10.37 2.76
C ARG A 83 -20.47 9.72 3.21
N ASN A 84 -20.36 8.39 3.13
CA ASN A 84 -19.17 7.67 3.53
C ASN A 84 -17.99 7.94 2.57
N VAL A 85 -18.26 8.07 1.25
CA VAL A 85 -17.24 8.49 0.29
C VAL A 85 -16.64 9.82 0.71
N LEU A 86 -17.50 10.81 1.02
CA LEU A 86 -17.06 12.14 1.44
C LEU A 86 -16.29 12.10 2.76
N LEU A 87 -16.80 11.38 3.78
CA LEU A 87 -16.13 11.25 5.07
C LEU A 87 -14.72 10.65 4.93
N TYR A 88 -14.57 9.60 4.13
CA TYR A 88 -13.26 8.98 3.93
C TYR A 88 -12.35 9.86 3.08
N SER A 89 -12.87 10.64 2.11
CA SER A 89 -12.09 11.60 1.34
C SER A 89 -11.57 12.74 2.23
N VAL A 90 -12.41 13.27 3.12
CA VAL A 90 -12.02 14.26 4.14
C VAL A 90 -10.96 13.67 5.07
N GLY A 91 -11.18 12.46 5.58
CA GLY A 91 -10.21 11.80 6.44
C GLY A 91 -8.84 11.59 5.76
N ALA A 92 -8.84 11.22 4.47
CA ALA A 92 -7.60 11.10 3.70
C ALA A 92 -6.90 12.46 3.53
N GLY A 93 -7.66 13.53 3.25
CA GLY A 93 -7.13 14.90 3.19
C GLY A 93 -6.53 15.34 4.52
N LEU A 94 -7.23 15.13 5.63
CA LEU A 94 -6.73 15.45 6.97
C LEU A 94 -5.48 14.64 7.33
N SER A 95 -5.42 13.37 6.96
CA SER A 95 -4.22 12.55 7.19
C SER A 95 -3.01 13.12 6.46
N LEU A 96 -3.18 13.60 5.23
CA LEU A 96 -2.10 14.22 4.47
C LEU A 96 -1.79 15.65 4.89
N PHE A 97 -2.77 16.39 5.40
CA PHE A 97 -2.52 17.68 6.07
C PHE A 97 -1.60 17.50 7.28
N LEU A 98 -1.91 16.53 8.15
CA LEU A 98 -1.06 16.19 9.30
C LEU A 98 0.32 15.69 8.86
N PHE A 99 0.39 14.93 7.76
CA PHE A 99 1.66 14.51 7.17
C PHE A 99 2.50 15.70 6.70
N GLN A 100 1.89 16.67 6.01
CA GLN A 100 2.59 17.88 5.57
C GLN A 100 3.08 18.75 6.75
N TRP A 101 2.26 18.86 7.79
CA TRP A 101 2.66 19.55 9.00
C TRP A 101 3.83 18.84 9.68
N TRP A 102 3.85 17.52 9.64
CA TRP A 102 4.93 16.68 10.18
C TRP A 102 6.17 16.66 9.29
N TYR A 103 5.98 16.50 7.99
CA TYR A 103 7.03 16.35 7.00
C TYR A 103 6.61 16.97 5.66
N ALA A 104 7.04 18.20 5.41
CA ALA A 104 6.62 19.00 4.28
C ALA A 104 7.02 18.38 2.92
N ARG A 105 6.10 17.67 2.26
CA ARG A 105 6.26 17.04 0.93
C ARG A 105 5.02 17.20 0.08
N VAL A 106 4.86 18.36 -0.51
CA VAL A 106 3.67 18.76 -1.30
C VAL A 106 3.44 17.85 -2.51
N ALA A 107 4.50 17.47 -3.23
CA ALA A 107 4.40 16.56 -4.38
C ALA A 107 3.75 15.21 -4.02
N PHE A 108 3.99 14.72 -2.82
CA PHE A 108 3.43 13.47 -2.33
C PHE A 108 1.91 13.57 -2.11
N THR A 109 1.46 14.69 -1.61
CA THR A 109 0.02 14.98 -1.43
C THR A 109 -0.71 15.05 -2.76
N LEU A 110 -0.09 15.66 -3.79
CA LEU A 110 -0.63 15.70 -5.15
C LEU A 110 -0.78 14.29 -5.72
N ALA A 111 0.22 13.41 -5.51
CA ALA A 111 0.15 12.02 -5.94
C ALA A 111 -1.04 11.28 -5.30
N TYR A 112 -1.28 11.48 -3.99
CA TYR A 112 -2.44 10.89 -3.32
C TYR A 112 -3.78 11.47 -3.79
N PHE A 113 -3.83 12.75 -4.12
CA PHE A 113 -5.00 13.36 -4.74
C PHE A 113 -5.36 12.70 -6.07
N MET A 114 -4.37 12.54 -6.95
CA MET A 114 -4.56 11.87 -8.24
C MET A 114 -5.03 10.42 -8.04
N VAL A 115 -4.44 9.72 -7.08
CA VAL A 115 -4.83 8.34 -6.76
C VAL A 115 -6.23 8.28 -6.15
N LEU A 116 -6.65 9.23 -5.31
CA LEU A 116 -8.02 9.32 -4.80
C LEU A 116 -9.01 9.42 -5.96
N VAL A 117 -8.84 10.42 -6.84
CA VAL A 117 -9.73 10.65 -7.99
C VAL A 117 -9.77 9.42 -8.89
N PHE A 118 -8.61 8.88 -9.24
CA PHE A 118 -8.51 7.71 -10.12
C PHE A 118 -9.11 6.44 -9.47
N SER A 119 -8.87 6.22 -8.18
CA SER A 119 -9.44 5.08 -7.44
C SER A 119 -10.98 5.14 -7.42
N LEU A 120 -11.55 6.30 -7.12
CA LEU A 120 -13.00 6.50 -7.13
C LEU A 120 -13.60 6.31 -8.53
N PHE A 121 -12.90 6.79 -9.57
CA PHE A 121 -13.30 6.61 -10.96
C PHE A 121 -13.30 5.12 -11.37
N VAL A 122 -12.22 4.39 -11.08
CA VAL A 122 -12.10 2.95 -11.35
C VAL A 122 -13.18 2.13 -10.63
N LYS A 123 -13.56 2.56 -9.42
CA LYS A 123 -14.63 1.94 -8.63
C LYS A 123 -16.04 2.36 -9.08
N LYS A 124 -16.15 3.18 -10.15
CA LYS A 124 -17.43 3.65 -10.71
C LYS A 124 -18.32 4.36 -9.68
N ILE A 125 -17.72 5.13 -8.78
CA ILE A 125 -18.44 6.01 -7.87
C ILE A 125 -19.12 7.12 -8.69
N ARG A 126 -20.27 7.64 -8.24
CA ARG A 126 -20.99 8.71 -8.91
C ARG A 126 -20.09 9.93 -9.09
N PHE A 127 -20.06 10.50 -10.28
CA PHE A 127 -19.18 11.63 -10.65
C PHE A 127 -19.33 12.82 -9.68
N ARG A 128 -20.55 13.12 -9.23
CA ARG A 128 -20.80 14.17 -8.23
C ARG A 128 -20.06 13.90 -6.92
N ALA A 129 -20.09 12.66 -6.42
CA ALA A 129 -19.38 12.29 -5.19
C ALA A 129 -17.87 12.35 -5.37
N ILE A 130 -17.35 12.05 -6.57
CA ILE A 130 -15.92 12.20 -6.89
C ILE A 130 -15.54 13.68 -6.84
N LEU A 131 -16.29 14.57 -7.51
CA LEU A 131 -16.00 16.01 -7.55
C LEU A 131 -16.04 16.62 -6.13
N VAL A 132 -17.11 16.35 -5.38
CA VAL A 132 -17.26 16.88 -4.02
C VAL A 132 -16.19 16.29 -3.09
N GLY A 133 -15.90 14.99 -3.19
CA GLY A 133 -14.85 14.34 -2.40
C GLY A 133 -13.45 14.90 -2.71
N ALA A 134 -13.14 15.12 -3.99
CA ALA A 134 -11.91 15.75 -4.43
C ALA A 134 -11.79 17.21 -3.93
N PHE A 135 -12.86 17.99 -4.04
CA PHE A 135 -12.90 19.36 -3.53
C PHE A 135 -12.68 19.40 -2.00
N LEU A 136 -13.39 18.56 -1.24
CA LEU A 136 -13.22 18.47 0.21
C LEU A 136 -11.81 18.00 0.59
N PHE A 137 -11.23 17.08 -0.14
CA PHE A 137 -9.84 16.67 0.06
C PHE A 137 -8.87 17.85 -0.07
N VAL A 138 -8.97 18.62 -1.17
CA VAL A 138 -8.13 19.81 -1.41
C VAL A 138 -8.33 20.85 -0.31
N LEU A 139 -9.57 21.07 0.12
CA LEU A 139 -9.89 22.00 1.18
C LEU A 139 -9.22 21.59 2.52
N CYS A 140 -9.20 20.28 2.82
CA CYS A 140 -8.56 19.75 4.03
C CYS A 140 -7.04 19.81 4.00
N VAL A 141 -6.43 19.71 2.83
CA VAL A 141 -4.96 19.71 2.66
C VAL A 141 -4.35 21.10 2.66
N GLU A 142 -5.14 22.15 2.71
CA GLU A 142 -4.73 23.55 2.53
C GLU A 142 -4.53 23.91 1.04
N PRO A 143 -5.48 24.63 0.41
CA PRO A 143 -5.47 24.92 -1.01
C PRO A 143 -4.23 25.68 -1.51
N ALA A 144 -3.67 26.59 -0.70
CA ALA A 144 -2.47 27.34 -1.06
C ALA A 144 -1.25 26.43 -1.26
N THR A 145 -1.04 25.52 -0.32
CA THR A 145 0.02 24.52 -0.38
C THR A 145 -0.20 23.54 -1.54
N PHE A 146 -1.45 23.16 -1.81
CA PHE A 146 -1.78 22.29 -2.94
C PHE A 146 -1.48 22.96 -4.28
N MET A 147 -1.78 24.25 -4.45
CA MET A 147 -1.48 24.97 -5.68
C MET A 147 0.01 25.17 -5.92
N SER A 148 0.80 25.38 -4.87
CA SER A 148 2.27 25.47 -4.97
C SER A 148 2.92 24.11 -5.28
N GLY A 149 2.19 23.02 -5.10
CA GLY A 149 2.67 21.65 -5.29
C GLY A 149 2.98 21.28 -6.73
N SER A 150 2.38 21.92 -7.71
CA SER A 150 2.64 21.65 -9.14
C SER A 150 4.10 21.98 -9.51
N GLY A 151 4.60 23.13 -9.09
CA GLY A 151 6.01 23.51 -9.27
C GLY A 151 6.97 22.63 -8.48
N SER A 152 6.60 22.26 -7.24
CA SER A 152 7.36 21.31 -6.42
C SER A 152 7.39 19.91 -7.03
N ALA A 153 6.29 19.43 -7.62
CA ALA A 153 6.25 18.14 -8.29
C ALA A 153 7.12 18.12 -9.54
N GLU A 154 7.10 19.19 -10.33
CA GLU A 154 7.98 19.34 -11.49
C GLU A 154 9.45 19.39 -11.09
N GLY A 155 9.81 20.15 -10.06
CA GLY A 155 11.16 20.18 -9.50
C GLY A 155 11.59 18.83 -8.94
N PHE A 156 10.69 18.13 -8.25
CA PHE A 156 10.95 16.77 -7.76
C PHE A 156 11.22 15.80 -8.92
N LEU A 157 10.38 15.80 -9.95
CA LEU A 157 10.59 14.95 -11.11
C LEU A 157 11.88 15.30 -11.85
N LYS A 158 12.16 16.58 -12.07
CA LYS A 158 13.42 17.01 -12.70
C LYS A 158 14.63 16.58 -11.89
N ASN A 159 14.61 16.74 -10.57
CA ASN A 159 15.76 16.39 -9.73
C ASN A 159 16.00 14.87 -9.61
N TYR A 160 14.96 14.04 -9.80
CA TYR A 160 15.07 12.59 -9.68
C TYR A 160 15.12 11.84 -11.01
N PHE A 161 14.58 12.39 -12.10
CA PHE A 161 14.57 11.76 -13.42
C PHE A 161 15.54 12.38 -14.42
N VAL A 162 15.95 13.64 -14.23
CA VAL A 162 17.03 14.24 -15.00
C VAL A 162 18.32 13.97 -14.24
N PHE A 163 18.78 12.74 -14.31
CA PHE A 163 20.15 12.37 -13.99
C PHE A 163 21.01 12.90 -15.14
N GLU A 164 21.77 13.90 -14.88
CA GLU A 164 22.95 14.39 -15.55
C GLU A 164 22.95 15.90 -15.76
N GLU A 165 24.13 16.43 -15.59
CA GLU A 165 24.54 17.78 -15.93
C GLU A 165 24.11 18.92 -15.01
N THR A 166 24.39 18.80 -13.71
CA THR A 166 24.88 20.02 -13.07
C THR A 166 26.08 19.72 -12.17
N ALA A 167 27.10 19.13 -12.73
CA ALA A 167 28.42 19.62 -12.41
C ALA A 167 28.43 21.02 -12.99
N SER A 168 27.97 22.02 -12.24
CA SER A 168 28.19 23.39 -12.60
C SER A 168 29.71 23.63 -12.57
N ASN A 169 30.32 23.44 -13.71
CA ASN A 169 31.61 24.04 -14.02
C ASN A 169 31.38 25.56 -14.00
N THR A 170 31.31 26.16 -12.84
CA THR A 170 31.73 27.54 -12.69
C THR A 170 33.23 27.52 -12.88
N VAL A 171 33.63 27.56 -14.14
CA VAL A 171 34.98 27.90 -14.53
C VAL A 171 35.17 29.34 -14.07
N ILE A 172 35.69 29.50 -12.90
CA ILE A 172 36.36 30.74 -12.53
C ILE A 172 37.73 30.59 -13.20
N ASP A 173 37.90 31.24 -14.33
CA ASP A 173 39.12 31.35 -15.11
C ASP A 173 40.10 32.24 -14.35
N ASP A 174 40.80 31.66 -13.38
CA ASP A 174 41.81 32.33 -12.58
C ASP A 174 42.96 31.38 -12.19
N GLY A 175 43.40 30.53 -13.14
CA GLY A 175 44.73 29.85 -13.11
C GLY A 175 45.06 29.00 -11.87
N THR A 176 44.21 28.93 -10.87
CA THR A 176 44.32 28.06 -9.70
C THR A 176 43.41 26.86 -9.89
N THR A 177 43.93 25.67 -9.73
CA THR A 177 43.16 24.42 -9.74
C THR A 177 41.89 24.60 -8.89
N PRO A 178 40.68 24.52 -9.49
CA PRO A 178 39.46 24.73 -8.75
C PRO A 178 39.34 23.65 -7.69
N ALA A 179 39.31 24.05 -6.43
CA ALA A 179 38.95 23.16 -5.33
C ALA A 179 37.47 22.79 -5.56
N THR A 180 37.22 21.68 -6.25
CA THR A 180 35.89 21.13 -6.39
C THR A 180 35.48 20.62 -5.02
N PHE A 181 34.71 21.44 -4.30
CA PHE A 181 34.04 20.95 -3.10
C PHE A 181 33.13 19.79 -3.50
N PRO A 182 33.22 18.61 -2.84
CA PRO A 182 32.33 17.53 -3.11
C PRO A 182 30.90 18.01 -2.91
N ASN A 183 30.01 17.68 -3.85
CA ASN A 183 28.59 18.03 -3.78
C ASN A 183 28.06 17.59 -2.40
N VAL A 184 27.39 18.51 -1.69
CA VAL A 184 26.83 18.25 -0.35
C VAL A 184 26.00 16.98 -0.33
N PHE A 185 25.29 16.67 -1.42
CA PHE A 185 24.56 15.42 -1.57
C PHE A 185 25.43 14.16 -1.59
N LYS A 186 26.70 14.23 -2.03
CA LYS A 186 27.64 13.12 -1.99
C LYS A 186 28.32 12.94 -0.63
N THR A 187 28.33 13.99 0.21
CA THR A 187 28.93 13.93 1.56
C THR A 187 27.94 13.43 2.62
N ILE A 188 26.64 13.43 2.33
CA ILE A 188 25.60 12.92 3.22
C ILE A 188 25.36 11.46 2.84
N SER A 189 25.81 10.51 3.66
CA SER A 189 25.64 9.06 3.43
C SER A 189 24.19 8.63 3.23
N GLU A 190 23.23 9.45 3.64
CA GLU A 190 21.80 9.23 3.47
C GLU A 190 21.29 9.58 2.05
N ALA A 191 21.98 10.48 1.35
CA ALA A 191 21.67 10.89 -0.01
C ALA A 191 22.46 10.11 -1.07
N ASP A 192 23.31 9.17 -0.63
CA ASP A 192 24.14 8.38 -1.52
C ASP A 192 23.30 7.37 -2.32
N THR A 193 23.65 7.23 -3.60
CA THR A 193 23.02 6.24 -4.48
C THR A 193 23.57 4.85 -4.15
N VAL A 194 22.67 3.93 -3.85
CA VAL A 194 23.02 2.58 -3.41
C VAL A 194 22.65 1.58 -4.47
N HIS A 195 23.52 0.60 -4.69
CA HIS A 195 23.25 -0.50 -5.60
C HIS A 195 22.01 -1.29 -5.15
N MET A 196 21.21 -1.80 -6.09
CA MET A 196 19.97 -2.53 -5.83
C MET A 196 20.13 -3.66 -4.80
N ASP A 197 21.22 -4.41 -4.89
CA ASP A 197 21.54 -5.48 -3.94
C ASP A 197 21.73 -4.99 -2.50
N GLU A 198 22.33 -3.82 -2.34
CA GLU A 198 22.54 -3.21 -1.04
C GLU A 198 21.22 -2.69 -0.45
N VAL A 199 20.32 -2.16 -1.29
CA VAL A 199 18.96 -1.77 -0.86
C VAL A 199 18.25 -2.96 -0.24
N PHE A 200 18.27 -4.12 -0.89
CA PHE A 200 17.68 -5.34 -0.37
C PHE A 200 18.35 -5.82 0.91
N ARG A 201 19.67 -5.91 0.96
CA ARG A 201 20.41 -6.31 2.18
C ARG A 201 20.06 -5.49 3.41
N ARG A 202 19.67 -4.22 3.22
CA ARG A 202 19.27 -3.32 4.31
C ARG A 202 17.84 -3.55 4.80
N ILE A 203 17.06 -4.38 4.10
CA ILE A 203 15.67 -4.71 4.51
C ILE A 203 15.65 -5.98 5.37
N LEU A 204 16.03 -7.14 4.81
CA LEU A 204 15.98 -8.43 5.52
C LEU A 204 17.35 -9.09 5.72
N SER A 205 18.45 -8.47 5.30
CA SER A 205 19.79 -9.06 5.30
C SER A 205 19.93 -10.36 4.47
N ASN A 206 18.84 -10.81 3.83
CA ASN A 206 18.82 -11.99 2.96
C ASN A 206 18.24 -11.61 1.60
N ILE A 207 19.12 -11.37 0.65
CA ILE A 207 18.78 -10.88 -0.69
C ILE A 207 17.78 -11.77 -1.44
N THR A 208 17.83 -13.09 -1.22
CA THR A 208 16.91 -14.03 -1.87
C THR A 208 15.49 -13.84 -1.37
N LEU A 209 15.29 -13.70 -0.05
CA LEU A 209 13.98 -13.44 0.54
C LEU A 209 13.42 -12.09 0.11
N ASP A 210 14.28 -11.08 0.00
CA ASP A 210 13.88 -9.75 -0.47
C ASP A 210 13.38 -9.82 -1.92
N TRP A 211 14.10 -10.50 -2.81
CA TRP A 211 13.66 -10.70 -4.19
C TRP A 211 12.37 -11.50 -4.28
N VAL A 212 12.24 -12.58 -3.52
CA VAL A 212 11.01 -13.38 -3.46
C VAL A 212 9.83 -12.54 -2.99
N GLY A 213 10.00 -11.75 -1.93
CA GLY A 213 8.97 -10.84 -1.42
C GLY A 213 8.60 -9.76 -2.44
N PHE A 214 9.59 -9.16 -3.07
CA PHE A 214 9.40 -8.12 -4.08
C PHE A 214 8.62 -8.65 -5.29
N LEU A 215 9.04 -9.78 -5.88
CA LEU A 215 8.35 -10.39 -7.00
C LEU A 215 6.94 -10.88 -6.64
N ALA A 216 6.78 -11.45 -5.45
CA ALA A 216 5.47 -11.85 -4.93
C ALA A 216 4.53 -10.66 -4.76
N PHE A 217 5.03 -9.52 -4.28
CA PHE A 217 4.24 -8.30 -4.21
C PHE A 217 3.76 -7.84 -5.60
N PHE A 218 4.63 -7.88 -6.62
CA PHE A 218 4.21 -7.56 -7.99
C PHE A 218 3.18 -8.56 -8.52
N GLY A 219 3.34 -9.85 -8.21
CA GLY A 219 2.31 -10.85 -8.49
C GLY A 219 0.96 -10.46 -7.87
N LEU A 220 0.93 -10.16 -6.57
CA LEU A 220 -0.27 -9.68 -5.89
C LEU A 220 -0.83 -8.39 -6.54
N ALA A 221 0.05 -7.48 -6.95
CA ALA A 221 -0.33 -6.22 -7.58
C ALA A 221 -1.01 -6.43 -8.93
N VAL A 222 -0.53 -7.36 -9.76
CA VAL A 222 -1.16 -7.72 -11.04
C VAL A 222 -2.57 -8.26 -10.81
N PHE A 223 -2.76 -9.19 -9.85
CA PHE A 223 -4.07 -9.77 -9.57
C PHE A 223 -5.03 -8.80 -8.88
N ARG A 224 -4.53 -7.87 -8.05
CA ARG A 224 -5.35 -6.99 -7.21
C ARG A 224 -5.05 -5.51 -7.37
N TRP A 225 -4.62 -5.07 -8.56
CA TRP A 225 -4.17 -3.71 -8.82
C TRP A 225 -5.17 -2.63 -8.39
N ARG A 226 -6.48 -2.85 -8.62
CA ARG A 226 -7.53 -1.86 -8.28
C ARG A 226 -7.68 -1.59 -6.79
N VAL A 227 -7.31 -2.55 -5.95
CA VAL A 227 -7.38 -2.37 -4.49
C VAL A 227 -6.02 -2.01 -3.90
N LEU A 228 -4.93 -2.18 -4.63
CA LEU A 228 -3.59 -1.74 -4.23
C LEU A 228 -3.24 -0.33 -4.74
N LEU A 229 -4.06 0.21 -5.64
CA LEU A 229 -3.88 1.55 -6.21
C LEU A 229 -3.64 2.64 -5.14
N PRO A 230 -4.37 2.68 -4.00
CA PRO A 230 -4.13 3.66 -2.95
C PRO A 230 -2.74 3.64 -2.32
N LEU A 231 -1.98 2.55 -2.46
CA LEU A 231 -0.61 2.44 -1.95
C LEU A 231 0.46 2.79 -3.00
N VAL A 232 0.06 3.07 -4.25
CA VAL A 232 1.00 3.39 -5.35
C VAL A 232 1.92 4.56 -5.05
N PRO A 233 1.47 5.70 -4.45
CA PRO A 233 2.40 6.80 -4.14
C PRO A 233 3.51 6.38 -3.18
N MET A 234 3.18 5.57 -2.17
CA MET A 234 4.15 5.05 -1.22
C MET A 234 5.10 4.04 -1.89
N LEU A 235 4.57 3.15 -2.75
CA LEU A 235 5.38 2.23 -3.53
C LEU A 235 6.35 2.98 -4.47
N ALA A 236 5.87 4.02 -5.14
CA ALA A 236 6.70 4.84 -6.04
C ALA A 236 7.89 5.45 -5.29
N LEU A 237 7.68 5.99 -4.08
CA LEU A 237 8.78 6.44 -3.22
C LEU A 237 9.72 5.29 -2.86
N GLY A 238 9.18 4.12 -2.52
CA GLY A 238 9.99 2.93 -2.23
C GLY A 238 10.87 2.52 -3.42
N LEU A 239 10.33 2.55 -4.64
CA LEU A 239 11.09 2.23 -5.87
C LEU A 239 12.17 3.26 -6.18
N LEU A 240 12.01 4.52 -5.79
CA LEU A 240 13.06 5.52 -5.91
C LEU A 240 14.30 5.19 -5.07
N SER A 241 14.23 4.31 -4.08
CA SER A 241 15.41 3.85 -3.33
C SER A 241 16.49 3.21 -4.21
N PHE A 242 16.10 2.67 -5.37
CA PHE A 242 17.06 2.08 -6.31
C PHE A 242 17.86 3.10 -7.13
N GLN A 243 17.41 4.35 -7.16
CA GLN A 243 18.03 5.38 -8.00
C GLN A 243 18.54 6.59 -7.23
N SER A 244 18.02 6.85 -6.02
CA SER A 244 18.15 8.17 -5.45
C SER A 244 18.74 8.21 -4.04
N SER A 245 18.10 7.59 -3.05
CA SER A 245 18.49 7.81 -1.65
C SER A 245 18.14 6.62 -0.77
N ASN A 246 19.06 6.26 0.10
CA ASN A 246 18.86 5.29 1.17
C ASN A 246 17.62 5.56 2.04
N ARG A 247 17.19 6.79 2.11
CA ARG A 247 16.05 7.22 2.90
C ARG A 247 14.74 6.59 2.43
N PHE A 248 14.62 6.27 1.14
CA PHE A 248 13.42 5.71 0.56
C PHE A 248 13.26 4.20 0.81
N ILE A 249 14.30 3.52 1.29
CA ILE A 249 14.25 2.08 1.65
C ILE A 249 13.13 1.81 2.66
N MET A 250 12.86 2.74 3.59
CA MET A 250 11.79 2.58 4.57
C MET A 250 10.40 2.43 3.93
N TYR A 251 10.17 3.05 2.77
CA TYR A 251 8.91 2.93 2.05
C TYR A 251 8.80 1.63 1.26
N LEU A 252 9.93 1.02 0.84
CA LEU A 252 9.96 -0.23 0.10
C LEU A 252 9.77 -1.45 1.02
N ALA A 253 10.33 -1.41 2.21
CA ALA A 253 10.35 -2.54 3.15
C ALA A 253 8.97 -3.15 3.46
N PRO A 254 7.90 -2.37 3.72
CA PRO A 254 6.57 -2.92 3.93
C PRO A 254 6.06 -3.74 2.73
N PHE A 255 6.38 -3.35 1.49
CA PHE A 255 5.92 -4.05 0.29
C PHE A 255 6.57 -5.41 0.11
N ILE A 256 7.85 -5.54 0.46
CA ILE A 256 8.54 -6.83 0.50
C ILE A 256 7.85 -7.74 1.52
N GLY A 257 7.56 -7.23 2.71
CA GLY A 257 6.83 -7.96 3.73
C GLY A 257 5.41 -8.35 3.33
N ILE A 258 4.70 -7.47 2.61
CA ILE A 258 3.38 -7.76 2.04
C ILE A 258 3.46 -8.94 1.05
N GLY A 259 4.46 -8.96 0.18
CA GLY A 259 4.67 -10.05 -0.77
C GLY A 259 4.95 -11.38 -0.09
N LEU A 260 5.86 -11.40 0.89
CA LEU A 260 6.16 -12.60 1.69
C LEU A 260 4.92 -13.09 2.46
N GLY A 261 4.17 -12.15 3.04
CA GLY A 261 2.93 -12.47 3.75
C GLY A 261 1.86 -13.08 2.84
N TRP A 262 1.78 -12.62 1.60
CA TRP A 262 0.88 -13.20 0.61
C TRP A 262 1.28 -14.62 0.24
N LEU A 263 2.56 -14.90 0.00
CA LEU A 263 3.06 -16.24 -0.25
C LEU A 263 2.82 -17.18 0.94
N LEU A 264 3.08 -16.70 2.15
CA LEU A 264 2.80 -17.47 3.36
C LEU A 264 1.32 -17.80 3.47
N GLN A 265 0.44 -16.84 3.23
CA GLN A 265 -1.00 -17.07 3.25
C GLN A 265 -1.43 -18.10 2.21
N LEU A 266 -0.93 -17.99 0.97
CA LEU A 266 -1.18 -18.99 -0.08
C LEU A 266 -0.68 -20.38 0.30
N GLY A 267 0.51 -20.45 0.92
CA GLY A 267 1.07 -21.72 1.42
C GLY A 267 0.19 -22.36 2.48
N VAL A 268 -0.23 -21.60 3.48
CA VAL A 268 -1.13 -22.09 4.55
C VAL A 268 -2.47 -22.55 3.97
N GLU A 269 -3.07 -21.76 3.08
CA GLU A 269 -4.33 -22.12 2.42
C GLU A 269 -4.17 -23.38 1.55
N GLY A 270 -3.05 -23.51 0.83
CA GLY A 270 -2.72 -24.70 0.04
C GLY A 270 -2.57 -25.95 0.90
N VAL A 271 -1.83 -25.86 2.00
CA VAL A 271 -1.67 -26.98 2.95
C VAL A 271 -3.01 -27.38 3.55
N PHE A 272 -3.82 -26.41 3.98
CA PHE A 272 -5.15 -26.67 4.52
C PHE A 272 -6.05 -27.39 3.51
N LEU A 273 -5.99 -27.00 2.24
CA LEU A 273 -6.74 -27.65 1.16
C LEU A 273 -6.29 -29.10 0.94
N LEU A 274 -4.97 -29.36 0.99
CA LEU A 274 -4.42 -30.71 0.86
C LEU A 274 -4.83 -31.63 2.01
N ILE A 275 -4.78 -31.12 3.26
CA ILE A 275 -5.22 -31.85 4.45
C ILE A 275 -6.71 -32.18 4.34
N THR A 276 -7.55 -31.21 4.02
CA THR A 276 -8.99 -31.42 3.89
C THR A 276 -9.32 -32.44 2.79
N LYS A 277 -8.58 -32.39 1.68
CA LYS A 277 -8.73 -33.36 0.60
C LYS A 277 -8.34 -34.79 1.03
N ASN A 278 -7.26 -34.94 1.82
CA ASN A 278 -6.81 -36.24 2.32
C ASN A 278 -7.77 -36.84 3.38
N ILE A 279 -8.37 -36.00 4.23
CA ILE A 279 -9.41 -36.44 5.20
C ILE A 279 -10.64 -36.93 4.41
N ASP A 280 -11.02 -36.22 3.35
CA ASP A 280 -12.13 -36.58 2.48
C ASP A 280 -11.96 -37.92 1.76
N HIS A 281 -10.74 -38.39 1.51
CA HIS A 281 -10.48 -39.69 0.89
C HIS A 281 -10.56 -40.86 1.87
N ARG A 282 -10.47 -40.63 3.20
CA ARG A 282 -10.51 -41.70 4.21
C ARG A 282 -11.90 -42.07 4.69
N ASP A 283 -12.90 -41.17 4.54
CA ASP A 283 -14.20 -41.34 5.20
C ASP A 283 -15.39 -41.58 4.26
N VAL A 284 -15.20 -42.12 3.04
CA VAL A 284 -16.29 -42.14 2.07
C VAL A 284 -16.66 -43.47 1.47
N GLU A 285 -17.79 -43.96 1.92
CA GLU A 285 -18.60 -44.99 1.26
C GLU A 285 -20.08 -44.57 1.01
N ASP A 286 -20.42 -43.26 1.11
CA ASP A 286 -21.84 -42.83 1.01
C ASP A 286 -22.10 -41.86 -0.16
N LYS A 287 -22.97 -42.27 -1.11
CA LYS A 287 -23.31 -41.53 -2.34
C LYS A 287 -23.92 -40.15 -2.11
N GLU A 288 -24.60 -39.93 -0.99
CA GLU A 288 -25.23 -38.67 -0.65
C GLU A 288 -24.24 -37.61 -0.17
N VAL A 289 -23.20 -38.05 0.50
CA VAL A 289 -22.05 -37.23 0.93
C VAL A 289 -21.26 -36.79 -0.30
N LYS A 290 -21.14 -37.64 -1.33
CA LYS A 290 -20.45 -37.33 -2.61
C LYS A 290 -21.13 -36.20 -3.37
N ARG A 291 -22.45 -36.08 -3.30
CA ARG A 291 -23.23 -35.01 -3.95
C ARG A 291 -23.13 -33.66 -3.21
N LYS A 292 -23.10 -33.68 -1.89
CA LYS A 292 -22.81 -32.48 -1.05
C LYS A 292 -21.36 -32.03 -1.21
N ARG A 293 -20.44 -32.95 -1.43
CA ARG A 293 -19.00 -32.69 -1.65
C ARG A 293 -18.71 -32.04 -2.99
N LEU A 294 -19.33 -32.47 -4.08
CA LEU A 294 -19.22 -31.82 -5.38
C LEU A 294 -19.67 -30.35 -5.30
N LYS A 295 -20.81 -30.09 -4.64
CA LYS A 295 -21.28 -28.70 -4.40
C LYS A 295 -20.33 -27.89 -3.50
N ALA A 296 -19.69 -28.51 -2.51
CA ALA A 296 -18.70 -27.85 -1.66
C ALA A 296 -17.38 -27.58 -2.39
N LYS A 297 -16.94 -28.51 -3.25
CA LYS A 297 -15.74 -28.38 -4.09
C LYS A 297 -15.91 -27.26 -5.12
N ASP A 298 -17.06 -27.19 -5.79
CA ASP A 298 -17.41 -26.11 -6.70
C ASP A 298 -17.52 -24.78 -5.95
N SER A 299 -18.06 -24.78 -4.72
CA SER A 299 -18.10 -23.62 -3.83
C SER A 299 -16.71 -23.19 -3.36
N LEU A 300 -15.77 -24.12 -3.14
CA LEU A 300 -14.42 -23.80 -2.68
C LEU A 300 -13.57 -23.24 -3.83
N TRP A 301 -13.60 -23.86 -5.00
CA TRP A 301 -12.98 -23.33 -6.21
C TRP A 301 -13.62 -22.00 -6.64
N ALA A 302 -14.95 -21.88 -6.52
CA ALA A 302 -15.64 -20.62 -6.72
C ALA A 302 -15.20 -19.57 -5.69
N LYS A 303 -14.98 -19.95 -4.43
CA LYS A 303 -14.44 -19.05 -3.41
C LYS A 303 -12.98 -18.65 -3.68
N ILE A 304 -12.12 -19.57 -4.16
CA ILE A 304 -10.75 -19.27 -4.54
C ILE A 304 -10.73 -18.39 -5.79
N ILE A 305 -11.53 -18.71 -6.81
CA ILE A 305 -11.67 -17.89 -8.02
C ILE A 305 -12.29 -16.54 -7.67
N VAL A 306 -13.32 -16.51 -6.82
CA VAL A 306 -13.93 -15.28 -6.30
C VAL A 306 -12.95 -14.53 -5.40
N TRP A 307 -12.12 -15.21 -4.62
CA TRP A 307 -11.09 -14.60 -3.79
C TRP A 307 -9.95 -14.02 -4.65
N LEU A 308 -9.53 -14.70 -5.71
CA LEU A 308 -8.59 -14.20 -6.71
C LEU A 308 -9.20 -13.09 -7.58
N SER A 309 -10.53 -13.13 -7.79
CA SER A 309 -11.30 -12.19 -8.62
C SER A 309 -12.17 -11.22 -7.83
N MET A 310 -11.99 -11.07 -6.53
CA MET A 310 -12.87 -10.31 -5.62
C MET A 310 -13.17 -8.86 -6.04
N ASP A 311 -12.42 -8.32 -7.00
CA ASP A 311 -12.76 -7.06 -7.66
C ASP A 311 -13.97 -7.14 -8.60
N PHE A 312 -14.34 -8.33 -9.07
CA PHE A 312 -15.46 -8.47 -9.99
C PHE A 312 -16.81 -8.39 -9.29
N TYR A 313 -16.90 -8.79 -8.01
CA TYR A 313 -18.15 -8.82 -7.23
C TYR A 313 -18.34 -7.68 -6.24
N ALA A 314 -17.34 -6.82 -6.02
CA ALA A 314 -17.49 -5.63 -5.17
C ALA A 314 -18.47 -4.57 -5.74
N ASN A 315 -18.95 -4.75 -6.98
CA ASN A 315 -19.88 -3.84 -7.68
C ASN A 315 -21.38 -4.21 -7.55
N GLY A 316 -21.77 -5.05 -6.59
CA GLY A 316 -23.20 -5.17 -6.19
C GLY A 316 -24.18 -5.66 -7.25
N ARG A 317 -23.73 -6.23 -8.36
CA ARG A 317 -24.60 -6.88 -9.34
C ARG A 317 -24.59 -8.38 -9.09
N ALA A 318 -25.57 -8.86 -8.33
CA ALA A 318 -25.89 -10.28 -8.37
C ALA A 318 -26.11 -10.70 -9.84
N PRO A 319 -25.59 -11.86 -10.27
CA PRO A 319 -25.86 -12.36 -11.61
C PRO A 319 -27.37 -12.47 -11.81
N LYS A 320 -27.88 -11.98 -12.95
CA LYS A 320 -29.30 -11.95 -13.33
C LYS A 320 -29.99 -13.34 -13.36
N GLY A 321 -29.30 -14.41 -12.94
CA GLY A 321 -29.78 -15.78 -12.94
C GLY A 321 -30.62 -16.21 -11.73
N THR A 322 -30.67 -15.42 -10.64
CA THR A 322 -31.36 -15.83 -9.41
C THR A 322 -32.85 -15.47 -9.38
N LYS A 323 -33.39 -14.81 -10.41
CA LYS A 323 -34.85 -14.57 -10.50
C LYS A 323 -35.66 -15.83 -10.82
N ASN A 324 -35.07 -16.83 -11.48
CA ASN A 324 -35.77 -18.06 -11.83
C ASN A 324 -35.98 -19.07 -10.69
N ALA A 325 -35.17 -18.96 -9.60
CA ALA A 325 -35.30 -19.87 -8.46
C ALA A 325 -36.54 -19.56 -7.59
N LYS A 326 -36.94 -18.30 -7.50
CA LYS A 326 -38.15 -17.91 -6.74
C LYS A 326 -39.44 -18.20 -7.51
N THR A 327 -39.40 -18.13 -8.83
CA THR A 327 -40.56 -18.43 -9.68
C THR A 327 -40.86 -19.93 -9.69
N ASN A 328 -39.87 -20.80 -9.68
CA ASN A 328 -40.02 -22.24 -9.61
C ASN A 328 -40.53 -22.74 -8.25
N GLN A 329 -40.20 -22.05 -7.15
CA GLN A 329 -40.78 -22.36 -5.84
C GLN A 329 -42.26 -21.94 -5.69
N GLN A 330 -42.68 -20.87 -6.38
CA GLN A 330 -44.09 -20.43 -6.37
C GLN A 330 -44.98 -21.28 -7.29
N ILE A 331 -44.42 -21.90 -8.32
CA ILE A 331 -45.16 -22.83 -9.20
C ILE A 331 -45.35 -24.17 -8.50
N ALA A 332 -44.29 -24.68 -7.81
CA ALA A 332 -44.38 -25.94 -7.05
C ALA A 332 -45.32 -25.86 -5.83
N ALA A 333 -45.60 -24.67 -5.29
CA ALA A 333 -46.53 -24.46 -4.18
C ALA A 333 -47.98 -24.26 -4.59
N LYS A 334 -48.29 -24.22 -5.93
CA LYS A 334 -49.64 -24.10 -6.45
C LYS A 334 -50.20 -25.42 -7.02
N GLU A 335 -49.36 -26.45 -7.15
CA GLU A 335 -49.76 -27.77 -7.66
C GLU A 335 -49.81 -28.85 -6.56
N GLY A 336 -49.68 -28.51 -5.31
CA GLY A 336 -49.92 -29.33 -4.11
C GLY A 336 -51.00 -28.69 -3.22
#